data_76ed712cf1e25949fe7ed997c5c303ca
#
_entry.id   76ed712cf1e25949fe7ed997c5c303ca
#
_cell.length_a   1.000
_cell.length_b   1.000
_cell.length_c   1.000
_cell.angle_alpha   90.00
_cell.angle_beta   90.00
_cell.angle_gamma   90.00
#
_symmetry.space_group_name_H-M   'P 1'
#
loop_
_entity.id
_entity.type
_entity.pdbx_description
1 polymer ?
#
loop_
_entity_poly.entity_id
_entity_poly.type
_entity_poly.pdbx_seq_one_letter_code
_entity_poly.pdbx_strand_id
1 'polypeptide(L)'
;VCSSDLNNYMVKDLLTPDYIFEASWEVCNKVGGIYTVLSTRANTLQTAFRDKLFFIGPDVWQGKDNPLFIESDNLCAAWKEHACEKDNLSVRVGRWNIPGNPIVILVDFQSFFAEKNEIYTEMWNRFQVDSLHAYGDYDEASMFSYAAGKVVESFYRYNLTENDKAVYQAHEWMTGLGALYLQTAVPEIATIFTTHATSIGRSIAGNNKPLYDYLFAYNGDQMAGELNMQSKHSIEKQTAHYVDCFTTVSEITNNECKELLDKAADVVLMNGFEDDFVPKGSTFTGKRKRARSVMLNVANKLLGTNLGDDTLIIGTSGRYEFKNKGIDVFLESLNRLCRDKNLKRDVLAFVNVPGWVGDPREDLQARLKSKDKFDTPLEVPFITHWLHNMTHDQVLDMLKYLGMSNHPEDKVKVIFVPCYLNGRDGILNKDYYDLLLGQDLSVYPSYYEPWG
;
A
#
# COMPACT_ATOMS: atom_id res chain seq x y z
N VAL A 1 -48.03 -6.74 -31.15
CA VAL A 1 -47.75 -5.30 -31.06
C VAL A 1 -46.43 -5.15 -30.38
N CYS A 2 -45.49 -5.07 -31.16
CA CYS A 2 -44.46 -4.16 -31.58
C CYS A 2 -43.39 -3.85 -30.54
N SER A 3 -42.27 -4.47 -30.75
CA SER A 3 -40.95 -4.19 -30.23
C SER A 3 -40.35 -2.97 -30.97
N SER A 4 -40.58 -1.76 -30.54
CA SER A 4 -39.92 -0.57 -31.09
C SER A 4 -39.44 0.48 -30.10
N ASP A 5 -39.55 0.21 -28.77
CA ASP A 5 -39.22 1.22 -27.75
C ASP A 5 -37.97 0.91 -26.91
N LEU A 6 -37.13 -0.01 -27.38
CA LEU A 6 -35.91 -0.41 -26.63
C LEU A 6 -34.61 0.22 -27.11
N ASN A 7 -34.66 1.20 -28.02
CA ASN A 7 -33.40 1.76 -28.62
C ASN A 7 -33.21 3.26 -28.40
N ASN A 8 -33.73 3.85 -27.33
CA ASN A 8 -33.42 5.23 -26.94
C ASN A 8 -32.73 5.30 -25.55
N TYR A 9 -31.85 4.42 -25.24
CA TYR A 9 -30.78 4.80 -24.33
C TYR A 9 -29.85 5.70 -25.13
N MET A 10 -30.05 7.02 -24.98
CA MET A 10 -29.02 7.98 -25.38
C MET A 10 -27.73 7.51 -24.71
N VAL A 11 -26.74 7.12 -25.53
CA VAL A 11 -25.35 7.04 -25.09
C VAL A 11 -25.06 8.45 -24.58
N LYS A 12 -25.12 8.66 -23.28
CA LYS A 12 -24.59 9.88 -22.66
C LYS A 12 -23.15 9.95 -23.18
N ASP A 13 -22.83 10.99 -23.94
CA ASP A 13 -21.45 11.26 -24.32
C ASP A 13 -20.64 11.27 -23.02
N LEU A 14 -19.86 10.24 -22.81
CA LEU A 14 -19.00 10.15 -21.64
C LEU A 14 -18.01 11.30 -21.72
N LEU A 15 -18.13 12.23 -20.80
CA LEU A 15 -17.19 13.34 -20.70
C LEU A 15 -15.81 12.77 -20.34
N THR A 16 -14.86 12.95 -21.24
CA THR A 16 -13.47 12.59 -20.99
C THR A 16 -12.73 13.85 -20.50
N PRO A 17 -12.00 13.80 -19.38
CA PRO A 17 -11.20 14.94 -18.94
C PRO A 17 -10.07 15.20 -19.95
N ASP A 18 -9.68 16.48 -20.05
CA ASP A 18 -8.48 16.87 -20.81
C ASP A 18 -7.22 16.69 -19.96
N TYR A 19 -7.31 17.00 -18.66
CA TYR A 19 -6.21 16.95 -17.72
C TYR A 19 -6.58 16.14 -16.47
N ILE A 20 -5.64 15.32 -16.01
CA ILE A 20 -5.78 14.53 -14.78
C ILE A 20 -4.61 14.86 -13.85
N PHE A 21 -4.95 15.20 -12.61
CA PHE A 21 -4.01 15.38 -11.51
C PHE A 21 -4.31 14.32 -10.44
N GLU A 22 -3.36 13.42 -10.19
CA GLU A 22 -3.50 12.40 -9.15
C GLU A 22 -2.54 12.67 -7.98
N ALA A 23 -3.08 12.94 -6.79
CA ALA A 23 -2.29 13.19 -5.59
C ALA A 23 -2.28 11.97 -4.67
N SER A 24 -1.08 11.59 -4.24
CA SER A 24 -0.88 10.54 -3.24
C SER A 24 0.44 10.74 -2.50
N TRP A 25 0.44 10.42 -1.21
CA TRP A 25 1.67 10.35 -0.42
C TRP A 25 2.70 9.36 -0.99
N GLU A 26 2.23 8.38 -1.76
CA GLU A 26 3.06 7.31 -2.31
C GLU A 26 3.58 7.56 -3.74
N VAL A 27 3.36 8.74 -4.30
CA VAL A 27 3.98 9.13 -5.59
C VAL A 27 5.48 9.34 -5.40
N CYS A 28 6.29 8.60 -6.14
CA CYS A 28 7.75 8.54 -5.97
C CYS A 28 8.22 8.19 -4.55
N ASN A 29 7.33 7.63 -3.73
CA ASN A 29 7.58 7.29 -2.33
C ASN A 29 6.96 5.93 -2.02
N LYS A 30 7.75 4.87 -2.06
CA LYS A 30 7.26 3.49 -1.90
C LYS A 30 7.08 3.15 -0.43
N VAL A 31 5.87 3.34 0.10
CA VAL A 31 5.51 3.05 1.49
C VAL A 31 4.54 1.87 1.60
N GLY A 32 3.53 1.80 0.75
CA GLY A 32 2.45 0.81 0.86
C GLY A 32 1.88 0.34 -0.47
N GLY A 33 0.65 -0.15 -0.44
CA GLY A 33 -0.05 -0.73 -1.58
C GLY A 33 -0.53 0.29 -2.61
N ILE A 34 -0.74 1.54 -2.21
CA ILE A 34 -1.19 2.60 -3.13
C ILE A 34 -0.12 2.90 -4.18
N TYR A 35 1.16 2.86 -3.79
CA TYR A 35 2.26 2.89 -4.75
C TYR A 35 2.07 1.89 -5.88
N THR A 36 1.73 0.64 -5.55
CA THR A 36 1.51 -0.42 -6.54
C THR A 36 0.31 -0.11 -7.43
N VAL A 37 -0.80 0.33 -6.84
CA VAL A 37 -2.01 0.71 -7.59
C VAL A 37 -1.70 1.81 -8.61
N LEU A 38 -1.03 2.88 -8.19
CA LEU A 38 -0.72 4.01 -9.06
C LEU A 38 0.33 3.66 -10.12
N SER A 39 1.42 3.01 -9.70
CA SER A 39 2.54 2.71 -10.60
C SER A 39 2.20 1.67 -11.66
N THR A 40 1.33 0.70 -11.36
CA THR A 40 0.94 -0.32 -12.35
C THR A 40 -0.03 0.23 -13.39
N ARG A 41 -0.96 1.11 -13.02
CA ARG A 41 -1.91 1.71 -13.98
C ARG A 41 -1.33 2.90 -14.76
N ALA A 42 -0.21 3.47 -14.29
CA ALA A 42 0.36 4.68 -14.85
C ALA A 42 0.64 4.58 -16.36
N ASN A 43 1.13 3.44 -16.84
CA ASN A 43 1.40 3.23 -18.25
C ASN A 43 0.14 3.30 -19.12
N THR A 44 -0.95 2.71 -18.67
CA THR A 44 -2.24 2.74 -19.37
C THR A 44 -2.79 4.16 -19.43
N LEU A 45 -2.76 4.89 -18.31
CA LEU A 45 -3.20 6.28 -18.26
C LEU A 45 -2.30 7.21 -19.08
N GLN A 46 -0.98 7.03 -19.02
CA GLN A 46 -0.02 7.80 -19.81
C GLN A 46 -0.23 7.61 -21.32
N THR A 47 -0.58 6.40 -21.73
CA THR A 47 -0.89 6.11 -23.14
C THR A 47 -2.14 6.87 -23.59
N ALA A 48 -3.15 6.99 -22.73
CA ALA A 48 -4.40 7.67 -23.04
C ALA A 48 -4.28 9.21 -22.96
N PHE A 49 -3.63 9.75 -21.92
CA PHE A 49 -3.60 11.18 -21.62
C PHE A 49 -2.27 11.87 -21.93
N ARG A 50 -1.19 11.11 -22.14
CA ARG A 50 0.15 11.62 -22.47
C ARG A 50 0.61 12.67 -21.46
N ASP A 51 1.04 13.84 -21.94
CA ASP A 51 1.55 14.95 -21.13
C ASP A 51 0.43 15.78 -20.44
N LYS A 52 -0.78 15.26 -20.37
CA LYS A 52 -1.93 15.81 -19.64
C LYS A 52 -2.27 15.02 -18.37
N LEU A 53 -1.44 14.05 -18.01
CA LEU A 53 -1.49 13.28 -16.76
C LEU A 53 -0.35 13.70 -15.84
N PHE A 54 -0.70 14.16 -14.64
CA PHE A 54 0.25 14.63 -13.63
C PHE A 54 0.03 13.86 -12.32
N PHE A 55 1.10 13.27 -11.81
CA PHE A 55 1.10 12.74 -10.45
C PHE A 55 1.72 13.75 -9.50
N ILE A 56 1.13 13.93 -8.32
CA ILE A 56 1.58 14.88 -7.30
C ILE A 56 1.97 14.11 -6.05
N GLY A 57 3.20 14.27 -5.62
CA GLY A 57 3.76 13.65 -4.44
C GLY A 57 4.49 14.61 -3.51
N PRO A 58 4.76 14.18 -2.27
CA PRO A 58 5.56 14.98 -1.33
C PRO A 58 7.05 14.93 -1.70
N ASP A 59 7.74 16.05 -1.61
CA ASP A 59 9.21 16.10 -1.74
C ASP A 59 9.88 15.75 -0.40
N VAL A 60 9.82 14.49 -0.01
CA VAL A 60 10.47 13.95 1.21
C VAL A 60 11.92 13.54 0.98
N TRP A 61 12.43 13.70 -0.25
CA TRP A 61 13.76 13.32 -0.66
C TRP A 61 14.71 14.51 -0.86
N GLN A 62 14.40 15.64 -0.28
CA GLN A 62 15.22 16.86 -0.42
C GLN A 62 16.70 16.59 -0.09
N GLY A 63 17.58 16.98 -1.02
CA GLY A 63 19.02 16.78 -0.87
C GLY A 63 19.50 15.33 -0.94
N LYS A 64 18.63 14.36 -1.34
CA LYS A 64 18.97 12.97 -1.56
C LYS A 64 18.51 12.52 -2.93
N ASP A 65 19.23 11.56 -3.53
CA ASP A 65 18.82 10.93 -4.77
C ASP A 65 17.58 10.07 -4.55
N ASN A 66 16.52 10.36 -5.29
CA ASN A 66 15.33 9.52 -5.34
C ASN A 66 15.39 8.62 -6.59
N PRO A 67 15.58 7.30 -6.45
CA PRO A 67 15.69 6.39 -7.60
C PRO A 67 14.41 6.28 -8.42
N LEU A 68 13.28 6.74 -7.87
CA LEU A 68 11.97 6.72 -8.51
C LEU A 68 11.64 8.02 -9.26
N PHE A 69 12.46 9.05 -9.14
CA PHE A 69 12.21 10.37 -9.74
C PHE A 69 13.35 10.82 -10.64
N ILE A 70 13.05 11.13 -11.88
CA ILE A 70 14.00 11.68 -12.86
C ILE A 70 13.62 13.15 -13.08
N GLU A 71 14.34 14.05 -12.46
CA GLU A 71 14.09 15.50 -12.54
C GLU A 71 14.32 16.04 -13.95
N SER A 72 13.55 17.04 -14.34
CA SER A 72 13.66 17.70 -15.64
C SER A 72 13.53 19.22 -15.51
N ASP A 73 14.55 19.93 -15.90
CA ASP A 73 14.54 21.39 -15.89
C ASP A 73 13.60 21.98 -16.95
N ASN A 74 13.33 21.24 -18.02
CA ASN A 74 12.54 21.71 -19.15
C ASN A 74 11.04 21.48 -19.02
N LEU A 75 10.62 20.45 -18.25
CA LEU A 75 9.19 20.17 -18.06
C LEU A 75 8.53 21.27 -17.25
N CYS A 76 7.49 21.89 -17.83
CA CYS A 76 6.72 22.96 -17.22
C CYS A 76 7.58 24.13 -16.69
N ALA A 77 8.72 24.42 -17.33
CA ALA A 77 9.72 25.37 -16.81
C ALA A 77 9.13 26.76 -16.51
N ALA A 78 8.36 27.34 -17.45
CA ALA A 78 7.74 28.65 -17.26
C ALA A 78 6.71 28.67 -16.12
N TRP A 79 5.92 27.60 -15.99
CA TRP A 79 5.01 27.48 -14.85
C TRP A 79 5.78 27.28 -13.52
N LYS A 80 6.83 26.48 -13.51
CA LYS A 80 7.66 26.24 -12.31
C LYS A 80 8.26 27.55 -11.77
N GLU A 81 8.74 28.42 -12.67
CA GLU A 81 9.22 29.76 -12.32
C GLU A 81 8.09 30.61 -11.72
N HIS A 82 6.93 30.65 -12.39
CA HIS A 82 5.75 31.37 -11.89
C HIS A 82 5.28 30.85 -10.52
N ALA A 83 5.18 29.54 -10.34
CA ALA A 83 4.77 28.92 -9.08
C ALA A 83 5.69 29.32 -7.91
N CYS A 84 6.99 29.36 -8.17
CA CYS A 84 7.97 29.82 -7.18
C CYS A 84 7.86 31.34 -6.88
N GLU A 85 7.83 32.19 -7.92
CA GLU A 85 7.92 33.62 -7.75
C GLU A 85 6.59 34.29 -7.33
N LYS A 86 5.48 33.79 -7.80
CA LYS A 86 4.14 34.38 -7.61
C LYS A 86 3.29 33.66 -6.58
N ASP A 87 3.36 32.34 -6.55
CA ASP A 87 2.51 31.54 -5.68
C ASP A 87 3.25 31.02 -4.43
N ASN A 88 4.54 31.32 -4.31
CA ASN A 88 5.40 30.88 -3.21
C ASN A 88 5.40 29.34 -3.02
N LEU A 89 5.35 28.59 -4.13
CA LEU A 89 5.37 27.15 -4.17
C LEU A 89 6.76 26.63 -4.54
N SER A 90 7.33 25.77 -3.72
CA SER A 90 8.57 25.07 -4.03
C SER A 90 8.23 23.69 -4.63
N VAL A 91 8.48 23.54 -5.93
CA VAL A 91 8.16 22.30 -6.66
C VAL A 91 9.34 21.81 -7.48
N ARG A 92 9.45 20.49 -7.59
CA ARG A 92 10.34 19.81 -8.54
C ARG A 92 9.48 19.06 -9.55
N VAL A 93 9.79 19.22 -10.83
CA VAL A 93 9.05 18.60 -11.93
C VAL A 93 9.97 17.62 -12.65
N GLY A 94 9.45 16.46 -12.96
CA GLY A 94 10.20 15.42 -13.63
C GLY A 94 9.30 14.25 -14.09
N ARG A 95 9.89 13.08 -14.17
CA ARG A 95 9.17 11.86 -14.55
C ARG A 95 9.33 10.77 -13.50
N TRP A 96 8.27 10.03 -13.27
CA TRP A 96 8.31 8.84 -12.45
C TRP A 96 9.08 7.73 -13.18
N ASN A 97 10.11 7.18 -12.54
CA ASN A 97 10.94 6.10 -13.10
C ASN A 97 10.23 4.73 -12.98
N ILE A 98 9.10 4.62 -13.66
CA ILE A 98 8.26 3.43 -13.77
C ILE A 98 7.79 3.27 -15.23
N PRO A 99 7.18 2.13 -15.62
CA PRO A 99 6.59 2.00 -16.94
C PRO A 99 5.64 3.15 -17.28
N GLY A 100 5.75 3.68 -18.50
CA GLY A 100 5.01 4.85 -18.95
C GLY A 100 5.66 6.20 -18.67
N ASN A 101 6.58 6.29 -17.71
CA ASN A 101 7.32 7.52 -17.33
C ASN A 101 6.40 8.76 -17.24
N PRO A 102 5.30 8.71 -16.45
CA PRO A 102 4.37 9.83 -16.35
C PRO A 102 5.02 11.05 -15.72
N ILE A 103 4.44 12.23 -15.96
CA ILE A 103 4.91 13.48 -15.35
C ILE A 103 4.58 13.46 -13.86
N VAL A 104 5.54 13.91 -13.05
CA VAL A 104 5.42 14.06 -11.61
C VAL A 104 5.77 15.47 -11.20
N ILE A 105 5.00 16.01 -10.27
CA ILE A 105 5.28 17.23 -9.51
C ILE A 105 5.49 16.81 -8.05
N LEU A 106 6.71 16.99 -7.55
CA LEU A 106 7.01 16.84 -6.12
C LEU A 106 6.93 18.21 -5.47
N VAL A 107 6.17 18.34 -4.39
CA VAL A 107 5.97 19.60 -3.69
C VAL A 107 6.61 19.58 -2.30
N ASP A 108 7.41 20.61 -2.02
CA ASP A 108 7.83 20.93 -0.66
C ASP A 108 6.68 21.60 0.08
N PHE A 109 6.22 20.97 1.13
CA PHE A 109 5.08 21.41 1.92
C PHE A 109 5.49 22.02 3.28
N GLN A 110 6.79 22.14 3.56
CA GLN A 110 7.28 22.58 4.87
C GLN A 110 6.88 24.04 5.19
N SER A 111 6.82 24.91 4.19
CA SER A 111 6.42 26.32 4.37
C SER A 111 5.00 26.46 4.92
N PHE A 112 4.09 25.54 4.60
CA PHE A 112 2.69 25.57 5.03
C PHE A 112 2.50 25.32 6.54
N PHE A 113 3.50 24.77 7.22
CA PHE A 113 3.45 24.63 8.68
C PHE A 113 3.35 25.99 9.41
N ALA A 114 3.82 27.06 8.80
CA ALA A 114 3.69 28.42 9.36
C ALA A 114 2.21 28.88 9.40
N GLU A 115 1.40 28.43 8.44
CA GLU A 115 -0.02 28.80 8.28
C GLU A 115 -0.96 27.66 8.72
N LYS A 116 -0.44 26.64 9.38
CA LYS A 116 -1.18 25.41 9.73
C LYS A 116 -2.47 25.71 10.49
N ASN A 117 -2.42 26.60 11.48
CA ASN A 117 -3.58 26.89 12.32
C ASN A 117 -4.68 27.63 11.54
N GLU A 118 -4.29 28.52 10.65
CA GLU A 118 -5.21 29.24 9.74
C GLU A 118 -5.87 28.27 8.77
N ILE A 119 -5.09 27.38 8.17
CA ILE A 119 -5.58 26.32 7.28
C ILE A 119 -6.59 25.42 8.00
N TYR A 120 -6.26 24.94 9.21
CA TYR A 120 -7.16 24.10 9.99
C TYR A 120 -8.43 24.83 10.41
N THR A 121 -8.32 26.11 10.78
CA THR A 121 -9.49 26.95 11.11
C THR A 121 -10.41 27.12 9.90
N GLU A 122 -9.84 27.35 8.72
CA GLU A 122 -10.63 27.43 7.49
C GLU A 122 -11.35 26.13 7.17
N MET A 123 -10.64 24.98 7.27
CA MET A 123 -11.21 23.66 7.02
C MET A 123 -12.28 23.29 8.03
N TRP A 124 -12.15 23.68 9.30
CA TRP A 124 -13.20 23.54 10.29
C TRP A 124 -14.43 24.39 9.94
N ASN A 125 -14.23 25.67 9.64
CA ASN A 125 -15.32 26.59 9.38
C ASN A 125 -16.14 26.22 8.14
N ARG A 126 -15.48 25.69 7.10
CA ARG A 126 -16.11 25.36 5.82
C ARG A 126 -16.65 23.95 5.76
N PHE A 127 -15.91 22.98 6.28
CA PHE A 127 -16.15 21.55 6.07
C PHE A 127 -16.29 20.76 7.37
N GLN A 128 -16.12 21.37 8.53
CA GLN A 128 -16.16 20.71 9.85
C GLN A 128 -15.08 19.63 10.00
N VAL A 129 -13.91 19.83 9.39
CA VAL A 129 -12.75 18.92 9.57
C VAL A 129 -12.12 19.17 10.91
N ASP A 130 -12.18 18.18 11.82
CA ASP A 130 -11.52 18.23 13.12
C ASP A 130 -10.01 18.04 12.97
N SER A 131 -9.22 19.01 13.37
CA SER A 131 -7.76 18.93 13.46
C SER A 131 -7.23 19.15 14.88
N LEU A 132 -8.12 19.31 15.89
CA LEU A 132 -7.73 19.53 17.27
C LEU A 132 -7.18 18.26 17.92
N HIS A 133 -7.58 17.09 17.43
CA HIS A 133 -7.14 15.77 17.90
C HIS A 133 -6.05 15.18 17.01
N ALA A 134 -5.31 16.05 16.30
CA ALA A 134 -4.22 15.64 15.43
C ALA A 134 -3.07 15.02 16.23
N TYR A 135 -2.55 13.90 15.73
CA TYR A 135 -1.35 13.26 16.27
C TYR A 135 -0.62 12.45 15.19
N GLY A 136 0.62 12.06 15.49
CA GLY A 136 1.45 11.27 14.59
C GLY A 136 1.73 11.99 13.27
N ASP A 137 1.40 11.35 12.17
CA ASP A 137 1.64 11.81 10.80
C ASP A 137 0.54 12.74 10.23
N TYR A 138 -0.45 13.14 11.04
CA TYR A 138 -1.57 13.93 10.55
C TYR A 138 -1.14 15.30 9.99
N ASP A 139 -0.30 16.03 10.71
CA ASP A 139 0.14 17.37 10.31
C ASP A 139 0.94 17.34 9.01
N GLU A 140 1.85 16.40 8.85
CA GLU A 140 2.63 16.25 7.61
C GLU A 140 1.74 15.92 6.42
N ALA A 141 0.86 14.95 6.57
CA ALA A 141 -0.05 14.54 5.52
C ALA A 141 -1.02 15.66 5.12
N SER A 142 -1.57 16.39 6.10
CA SER A 142 -2.50 17.49 5.83
C SER A 142 -1.82 18.68 5.16
N MET A 143 -0.60 19.05 5.56
CA MET A 143 0.15 20.13 4.92
C MET A 143 0.56 19.75 3.50
N PHE A 144 0.99 18.50 3.26
CA PHE A 144 1.21 17.99 1.91
C PHE A 144 -0.06 18.07 1.07
N SER A 145 -1.17 17.59 1.62
CA SER A 145 -2.47 17.58 0.93
C SER A 145 -2.89 19.00 0.50
N TYR A 146 -2.80 19.97 1.41
CA TYR A 146 -3.10 21.36 1.12
C TYR A 146 -2.16 21.93 0.04
N ALA A 147 -0.86 21.67 0.16
CA ALA A 147 0.14 22.06 -0.83
C ALA A 147 -0.15 21.46 -2.22
N ALA A 148 -0.59 20.21 -2.30
CA ALA A 148 -0.99 19.57 -3.55
C ALA A 148 -2.18 20.29 -4.20
N GLY A 149 -3.17 20.71 -3.42
CA GLY A 149 -4.27 21.55 -3.89
C GLY A 149 -3.80 22.89 -4.42
N LYS A 150 -2.87 23.55 -3.71
CA LYS A 150 -2.26 24.83 -4.16
C LYS A 150 -1.47 24.65 -5.47
N VAL A 151 -0.76 23.56 -5.63
CA VAL A 151 -0.05 23.22 -6.88
C VAL A 151 -1.01 23.12 -8.05
N VAL A 152 -2.14 22.43 -7.87
CA VAL A 152 -3.14 22.27 -8.92
C VAL A 152 -3.83 23.59 -9.24
N GLU A 153 -4.17 24.41 -8.24
CA GLU A 153 -4.68 25.77 -8.46
C GLU A 153 -3.71 26.61 -9.29
N SER A 154 -2.44 26.67 -8.89
CA SER A 154 -1.39 27.42 -9.60
C SER A 154 -1.24 26.95 -11.05
N PHE A 155 -1.16 25.62 -11.25
CA PHE A 155 -1.04 25.04 -12.58
C PHE A 155 -2.26 25.36 -13.46
N TYR A 156 -3.46 25.22 -12.91
CA TYR A 156 -4.72 25.49 -13.61
C TYR A 156 -4.78 26.98 -14.05
N ARG A 157 -4.56 27.89 -13.12
CA ARG A 157 -4.63 29.33 -13.40
C ARG A 157 -3.59 29.82 -14.41
N TYR A 158 -2.42 29.15 -14.46
CA TYR A 158 -1.35 29.52 -15.37
C TYR A 158 -1.49 28.90 -16.77
N ASN A 159 -1.86 27.61 -16.85
CA ASN A 159 -1.79 26.85 -18.10
C ASN A 159 -3.15 26.56 -18.75
N LEU A 160 -4.25 26.61 -17.99
CA LEU A 160 -5.55 26.13 -18.44
C LEU A 160 -6.57 27.27 -18.50
N THR A 161 -7.70 26.98 -19.12
CA THR A 161 -8.83 27.90 -19.27
C THR A 161 -10.10 27.19 -18.81
N GLU A 162 -11.20 27.94 -18.69
CA GLU A 162 -12.53 27.41 -18.35
C GLU A 162 -13.07 26.35 -19.35
N ASN A 163 -12.46 26.27 -20.54
CA ASN A 163 -12.82 25.27 -21.54
C ASN A 163 -12.09 23.95 -21.36
N ASP A 164 -11.03 23.91 -20.55
CA ASP A 164 -10.24 22.71 -20.29
C ASP A 164 -10.89 21.95 -19.13
N LYS A 165 -11.26 20.69 -19.38
CA LYS A 165 -11.86 19.79 -18.39
C LYS A 165 -10.76 19.15 -17.57
N ALA A 166 -10.60 19.59 -16.34
CA ALA A 166 -9.62 19.06 -15.41
C ALA A 166 -10.25 18.26 -14.28
N VAL A 167 -9.57 17.18 -13.88
CA VAL A 167 -9.96 16.34 -12.75
C VAL A 167 -8.80 16.25 -11.77
N TYR A 168 -9.10 16.41 -10.48
CA TYR A 168 -8.18 16.14 -9.39
C TYR A 168 -8.64 14.90 -8.63
N GLN A 169 -7.81 13.87 -8.58
CA GLN A 169 -8.06 12.65 -7.83
C GLN A 169 -7.14 12.59 -6.60
N ALA A 170 -7.75 12.58 -5.43
CA ALA A 170 -7.10 12.44 -4.14
C ALA A 170 -7.19 10.98 -3.65
N HIS A 171 -6.07 10.42 -3.19
CA HIS A 171 -6.00 9.05 -2.67
C HIS A 171 -5.76 9.05 -1.17
N GLU A 172 -6.68 8.45 -0.42
CA GLU A 172 -6.68 8.32 1.03
C GLU A 172 -6.88 9.65 1.79
N TRP A 173 -7.17 9.56 3.09
CA TRP A 173 -7.32 10.70 3.98
C TRP A 173 -6.14 11.68 3.90
N MET A 174 -4.94 11.16 3.61
CA MET A 174 -3.70 11.94 3.50
C MET A 174 -3.71 12.98 2.39
N THR A 175 -4.68 12.94 1.48
CA THR A 175 -4.81 13.89 0.37
C THR A 175 -6.18 14.59 0.33
N GLY A 176 -7.01 14.36 1.35
CA GLY A 176 -8.36 14.90 1.40
C GLY A 176 -8.44 16.42 1.49
N LEU A 177 -7.55 17.07 2.28
CA LEU A 177 -7.55 18.54 2.42
C LEU A 177 -7.35 19.27 1.09
N GLY A 178 -6.53 18.74 0.19
CA GLY A 178 -6.32 19.32 -1.14
C GLY A 178 -7.58 19.27 -2.01
N ALA A 179 -8.34 18.18 -1.92
CA ALA A 179 -9.62 18.07 -2.60
C ALA A 179 -10.64 19.07 -2.06
N LEU A 180 -10.76 19.19 -0.74
CA LEU A 180 -11.65 20.18 -0.09
C LEU A 180 -11.23 21.61 -0.41
N TYR A 181 -9.94 21.90 -0.43
CA TYR A 181 -9.42 23.20 -0.84
C TYR A 181 -9.88 23.58 -2.25
N LEU A 182 -9.70 22.65 -3.21
CA LEU A 182 -10.05 22.90 -4.61
C LEU A 182 -11.54 23.11 -4.83
N GLN A 183 -12.42 22.48 -4.04
CA GLN A 183 -13.86 22.71 -4.08
C GLN A 183 -14.25 24.18 -3.92
N THR A 184 -13.43 24.96 -3.25
CA THR A 184 -13.69 26.37 -3.01
C THR A 184 -12.79 27.30 -3.82
N ALA A 185 -11.55 26.92 -4.05
CA ALA A 185 -10.56 27.76 -4.72
C ALA A 185 -10.68 27.70 -6.26
N VAL A 186 -11.00 26.51 -6.81
CA VAL A 186 -11.10 26.28 -8.26
C VAL A 186 -12.26 25.29 -8.53
N PRO A 187 -13.51 25.72 -8.37
CA PRO A 187 -14.68 24.84 -8.54
C PRO A 187 -14.88 24.32 -9.96
N GLU A 188 -14.13 24.81 -10.92
CA GLU A 188 -14.10 24.34 -12.31
C GLU A 188 -13.39 22.97 -12.44
N ILE A 189 -12.54 22.60 -11.46
CA ILE A 189 -11.87 21.30 -11.42
C ILE A 189 -12.79 20.31 -10.72
N ALA A 190 -13.15 19.22 -11.42
CA ALA A 190 -13.89 18.14 -10.79
C ALA A 190 -12.98 17.36 -9.81
N THR A 191 -13.50 17.08 -8.63
CA THR A 191 -12.76 16.40 -7.57
C THR A 191 -13.23 14.97 -7.38
N ILE A 192 -12.26 14.04 -7.33
CA ILE A 192 -12.49 12.62 -7.02
C ILE A 192 -11.72 12.31 -5.74
N PHE A 193 -12.37 11.64 -4.80
CA PHE A 193 -11.70 11.09 -3.62
C PHE A 193 -11.81 9.57 -3.62
N THR A 194 -10.68 8.88 -3.47
CA THR A 194 -10.61 7.42 -3.41
C THR A 194 -10.11 6.97 -2.05
N THR A 195 -10.98 6.35 -1.27
CA THR A 195 -10.61 5.63 -0.05
C THR A 195 -10.26 4.18 -0.40
N HIS A 196 -9.02 3.77 -0.16
CA HIS A 196 -8.57 2.40 -0.37
C HIS A 196 -8.84 1.51 0.85
N ALA A 197 -8.97 2.10 2.02
CA ALA A 197 -9.35 1.47 3.28
C ALA A 197 -9.86 2.55 4.21
N THR A 198 -10.97 2.34 4.89
CA THR A 198 -11.40 3.33 5.88
C THR A 198 -10.40 3.39 7.04
N SER A 199 -9.96 4.60 7.41
CA SER A 199 -9.00 4.78 8.51
C SER A 199 -9.53 4.21 9.82
N ILE A 200 -10.82 4.44 10.09
CA ILE A 200 -11.46 3.96 11.31
C ILE A 200 -11.76 2.44 11.28
N GLY A 201 -12.16 1.88 10.14
CA GLY A 201 -12.37 0.43 9.99
C GLY A 201 -11.07 -0.34 10.21
N ARG A 202 -9.97 0.13 9.63
CA ARG A 202 -8.63 -0.42 9.89
C ARG A 202 -8.25 -0.35 11.37
N SER A 203 -8.57 0.75 12.05
CA SER A 203 -8.26 0.93 13.47
C SER A 203 -9.11 0.01 14.34
N ILE A 204 -10.41 -0.15 14.07
CA ILE A 204 -11.29 -1.09 14.77
C ILE A 204 -10.72 -2.51 14.68
N ALA A 205 -10.46 -2.97 13.46
CA ALA A 205 -9.89 -4.31 13.23
C ALA A 205 -8.50 -4.48 13.87
N GLY A 206 -7.62 -3.47 13.74
CA GLY A 206 -6.29 -3.46 14.32
C GLY A 206 -6.26 -3.49 15.84
N ASN A 207 -7.32 -3.02 16.49
CA ASN A 207 -7.50 -3.10 17.95
C ASN A 207 -8.26 -4.37 18.40
N ASN A 208 -8.29 -5.40 17.58
CA ASN A 208 -8.94 -6.69 17.84
C ASN A 208 -10.45 -6.59 18.11
N LYS A 209 -11.10 -5.54 17.65
CA LYS A 209 -12.56 -5.43 17.70
C LYS A 209 -13.15 -6.13 16.46
N PRO A 210 -14.24 -6.91 16.59
CA PRO A 210 -14.84 -7.66 15.49
C PRO A 210 -15.58 -6.71 14.55
N LEU A 211 -14.87 -6.17 13.56
CA LEU A 211 -15.38 -5.16 12.64
C LEU A 211 -16.58 -5.66 11.83
N TYR A 212 -16.41 -6.75 11.12
CA TYR A 212 -17.43 -7.21 10.16
C TYR A 212 -18.65 -7.87 10.82
N ASP A 213 -18.46 -8.48 11.99
CA ASP A 213 -19.57 -9.09 12.74
C ASP A 213 -20.55 -8.05 13.28
N TYR A 214 -20.06 -6.84 13.56
CA TYR A 214 -20.84 -5.75 14.18
C TYR A 214 -20.76 -4.43 13.40
N LEU A 215 -20.40 -4.47 12.12
CA LEU A 215 -20.22 -3.26 11.31
C LEU A 215 -21.46 -2.34 11.36
N PHE A 216 -22.64 -2.92 11.28
CA PHE A 216 -23.94 -2.21 11.33
C PHE A 216 -24.24 -1.56 12.70
N ALA A 217 -23.53 -1.93 13.74
CA ALA A 217 -23.73 -1.43 15.11
C ALA A 217 -22.69 -0.38 15.51
N TYR A 218 -21.61 -0.23 14.75
CA TYR A 218 -20.61 0.79 15.02
C TYR A 218 -21.07 2.16 14.52
N ASN A 219 -20.81 3.18 15.30
CA ASN A 219 -20.85 4.57 14.87
C ASN A 219 -19.41 5.05 14.64
N GLY A 220 -19.11 5.52 13.42
CA GLY A 220 -17.75 5.91 13.02
C GLY A 220 -17.16 7.01 13.89
N ASP A 221 -17.93 8.05 14.19
CA ASP A 221 -17.49 9.19 15.00
C ASP A 221 -17.20 8.78 16.46
N GLN A 222 -18.09 7.93 17.03
CA GLN A 222 -17.86 7.39 18.38
C GLN A 222 -16.59 6.52 18.40
N MET A 223 -16.44 5.62 17.45
CA MET A 223 -15.26 4.76 17.37
C MET A 223 -13.98 5.55 17.15
N ALA A 224 -14.04 6.63 16.35
CA ALA A 224 -12.92 7.54 16.19
C ALA A 224 -12.52 8.19 17.53
N GLY A 225 -13.49 8.57 18.37
CA GLY A 225 -13.24 9.06 19.72
C GLY A 225 -12.59 8.03 20.63
N GLU A 226 -13.10 6.79 20.63
CA GLU A 226 -12.58 5.70 21.46
C GLU A 226 -11.14 5.29 21.08
N LEU A 227 -10.80 5.38 19.79
CA LEU A 227 -9.53 4.90 19.24
C LEU A 227 -8.53 6.02 18.93
N ASN A 228 -8.80 7.25 19.33
CA ASN A 228 -8.00 8.45 19.06
C ASN A 228 -7.75 8.67 17.54
N MET A 229 -8.78 8.50 16.73
CA MET A 229 -8.74 8.64 15.29
C MET A 229 -9.52 9.84 14.78
N GLN A 230 -10.00 10.74 15.66
CA GLN A 230 -10.95 11.80 15.35
C GLN A 230 -10.53 12.63 14.15
N SER A 231 -9.32 13.16 14.11
CA SER A 231 -8.88 14.03 13.02
C SER A 231 -8.73 13.27 11.69
N LYS A 232 -8.14 12.07 11.70
CA LYS A 232 -8.01 11.25 10.49
C LYS A 232 -9.36 10.78 9.95
N HIS A 233 -10.25 10.37 10.83
CA HIS A 233 -11.61 10.01 10.49
C HIS A 233 -12.40 11.20 9.94
N SER A 234 -12.30 12.35 10.61
CA SER A 234 -13.01 13.57 10.22
C SER A 234 -12.62 14.02 8.81
N ILE A 235 -11.32 14.10 8.49
CA ILE A 235 -10.88 14.50 7.15
C ILE A 235 -11.35 13.51 6.08
N GLU A 236 -11.29 12.19 6.35
CA GLU A 236 -11.76 11.17 5.43
C GLU A 236 -13.26 11.29 5.18
N LYS A 237 -14.05 11.36 6.25
CA LYS A 237 -15.51 11.51 6.21
C LYS A 237 -15.93 12.77 5.47
N GLN A 238 -15.39 13.92 5.84
CA GLN A 238 -15.78 15.19 5.23
C GLN A 238 -15.36 15.24 3.75
N THR A 239 -14.18 14.73 3.41
CA THR A 239 -13.77 14.67 2.00
C THR A 239 -14.74 13.81 1.19
N ALA A 240 -15.11 12.63 1.69
CA ALA A 240 -16.08 11.75 1.02
C ALA A 240 -17.43 12.45 0.77
N HIS A 241 -17.86 13.32 1.68
CA HIS A 241 -19.16 14.02 1.57
C HIS A 241 -19.15 15.22 0.63
N TYR A 242 -18.00 15.90 0.48
CA TYR A 242 -17.94 17.17 -0.25
C TYR A 242 -17.40 17.10 -1.67
N VAL A 243 -16.64 16.05 -2.03
CA VAL A 243 -16.13 15.89 -3.41
C VAL A 243 -17.23 15.59 -4.41
N ASP A 244 -16.97 15.85 -5.69
CA ASP A 244 -17.91 15.60 -6.79
C ASP A 244 -18.15 14.11 -7.01
N CYS A 245 -17.14 13.28 -6.75
CA CYS A 245 -17.24 11.82 -6.85
C CYS A 245 -16.43 11.12 -5.77
N PHE A 246 -17.09 10.38 -4.91
CA PHE A 246 -16.46 9.53 -3.91
C PHE A 246 -16.34 8.10 -4.42
N THR A 247 -15.15 7.52 -4.37
CA THR A 247 -14.88 6.17 -4.87
C THR A 247 -14.18 5.31 -3.83
N THR A 248 -14.35 4.01 -3.95
CA THR A 248 -13.61 3.01 -3.17
C THR A 248 -13.26 1.79 -4.02
N VAL A 249 -12.49 0.85 -3.48
CA VAL A 249 -11.86 -0.22 -4.24
C VAL A 249 -12.59 -1.56 -4.20
N SER A 250 -13.57 -1.73 -3.29
CA SER A 250 -14.33 -2.98 -3.15
C SER A 250 -15.69 -2.76 -2.49
N GLU A 251 -16.60 -3.72 -2.67
CA GLU A 251 -17.89 -3.69 -1.97
C GLU A 251 -17.73 -3.84 -0.45
N ILE A 252 -16.70 -4.53 0.02
CA ILE A 252 -16.39 -4.64 1.46
C ILE A 252 -16.08 -3.25 2.00
N THR A 253 -15.17 -2.53 1.35
CA THR A 253 -14.84 -1.15 1.76
C THR A 253 -16.02 -0.20 1.57
N ASN A 254 -16.84 -0.39 0.54
CA ASN A 254 -18.05 0.41 0.34
C ASN A 254 -19.04 0.24 1.50
N ASN A 255 -19.20 -0.98 2.01
CA ASN A 255 -20.02 -1.21 3.21
C ASN A 255 -19.41 -0.53 4.46
N GLU A 256 -18.08 -0.55 4.62
CA GLU A 256 -17.44 0.22 5.67
C GLU A 256 -17.69 1.73 5.52
N CYS A 257 -17.55 2.28 4.31
CA CYS A 257 -17.81 3.69 4.05
C CYS A 257 -19.25 4.07 4.42
N LYS A 258 -20.21 3.25 4.02
CA LYS A 258 -21.63 3.47 4.31
C LYS A 258 -21.91 3.53 5.81
N GLU A 259 -21.38 2.58 6.59
CA GLU A 259 -21.67 2.47 8.02
C GLU A 259 -20.79 3.40 8.89
N LEU A 260 -19.53 3.63 8.49
CA LEU A 260 -18.56 4.36 9.31
C LEU A 260 -18.34 5.82 8.87
N LEU A 261 -18.52 6.13 7.59
CA LEU A 261 -18.42 7.50 7.06
C LEU A 261 -19.78 8.12 6.78
N ASP A 262 -20.89 7.41 7.02
CA ASP A 262 -22.25 7.82 6.69
C ASP A 262 -22.43 8.16 5.19
N LYS A 263 -21.59 7.59 4.32
CA LYS A 263 -21.59 7.85 2.87
C LYS A 263 -21.15 6.60 2.12
N ALA A 264 -22.04 6.03 1.32
CA ALA A 264 -21.65 5.02 0.33
C ALA A 264 -20.83 5.66 -0.79
N ALA A 265 -19.89 4.91 -1.36
CA ALA A 265 -19.19 5.38 -2.55
C ALA A 265 -20.15 5.57 -3.73
N ASP A 266 -19.94 6.62 -4.50
CA ASP A 266 -20.68 6.87 -5.73
C ASP A 266 -20.34 5.82 -6.80
N VAL A 267 -19.06 5.35 -6.79
CA VAL A 267 -18.59 4.29 -7.69
C VAL A 267 -17.59 3.39 -6.94
N VAL A 268 -17.73 2.08 -7.10
CA VAL A 268 -16.72 1.10 -6.68
C VAL A 268 -15.81 0.81 -7.86
N LEU A 269 -14.53 1.20 -7.73
CA LEU A 269 -13.48 1.04 -8.75
C LEU A 269 -12.45 0.03 -8.25
N MET A 270 -12.61 -1.22 -8.65
CA MET A 270 -11.65 -2.27 -8.29
C MET A 270 -10.27 -1.98 -8.86
N ASN A 271 -9.22 -2.24 -8.06
CA ASN A 271 -7.85 -2.09 -8.53
C ASN A 271 -7.57 -3.07 -9.67
N GLY A 272 -6.93 -2.58 -10.72
CA GLY A 272 -6.48 -3.40 -11.83
C GLY A 272 -5.19 -4.14 -11.51
N PHE A 273 -4.90 -5.15 -12.31
CA PHE A 273 -3.64 -5.89 -12.26
C PHE A 273 -3.08 -6.04 -13.68
N GLU A 274 -1.83 -5.67 -13.87
CA GLU A 274 -1.09 -5.88 -15.11
C GLU A 274 -0.11 -7.04 -14.92
N ASP A 275 -0.21 -8.08 -15.74
CA ASP A 275 0.58 -9.31 -15.60
C ASP A 275 1.83 -9.37 -16.50
N ASP A 276 2.17 -8.29 -17.18
CA ASP A 276 3.29 -8.22 -18.13
C ASP A 276 4.65 -8.53 -17.48
N PHE A 277 4.80 -8.23 -16.19
CA PHE A 277 6.02 -8.55 -15.44
C PHE A 277 6.11 -10.03 -15.02
N VAL A 278 5.02 -10.80 -15.14
CA VAL A 278 5.00 -12.22 -14.77
C VAL A 278 5.72 -13.04 -15.84
N PRO A 279 6.82 -13.72 -15.51
CA PRO A 279 7.55 -14.51 -16.50
C PRO A 279 6.70 -15.67 -17.00
N LYS A 280 6.81 -15.98 -18.30
CA LYS A 280 6.03 -17.04 -18.97
C LYS A 280 6.97 -18.12 -19.55
N GLY A 281 6.45 -19.30 -19.80
CA GLY A 281 7.16 -20.41 -20.47
C GLY A 281 8.44 -20.86 -19.77
N SER A 282 9.52 -21.02 -20.53
CA SER A 282 10.82 -21.49 -20.00
C SER A 282 11.46 -20.52 -19.00
N THR A 283 11.21 -19.22 -19.15
CA THR A 283 11.68 -18.19 -18.20
C THR A 283 11.04 -18.39 -16.83
N PHE A 284 9.74 -18.63 -16.76
CA PHE A 284 9.03 -18.97 -15.53
C PHE A 284 9.63 -20.22 -14.87
N THR A 285 9.76 -21.31 -15.63
CA THR A 285 10.32 -22.57 -15.13
C THR A 285 11.73 -22.38 -14.56
N GLY A 286 12.58 -21.63 -15.27
CA GLY A 286 13.95 -21.34 -14.83
C GLY A 286 14.01 -20.49 -13.57
N LYS A 287 13.19 -19.43 -13.50
CA LYS A 287 13.11 -18.56 -12.29
C LYS A 287 12.55 -19.34 -11.10
N ARG A 288 11.48 -20.12 -11.28
CA ARG A 288 10.91 -20.97 -10.24
C ARG A 288 11.93 -21.95 -9.67
N LYS A 289 12.67 -22.66 -10.52
CA LYS A 289 13.70 -23.59 -10.06
C LYS A 289 14.78 -22.89 -9.22
N ARG A 290 15.25 -21.73 -9.65
CA ARG A 290 16.25 -20.94 -8.88
C ARG A 290 15.70 -20.48 -7.54
N ALA A 291 14.46 -19.98 -7.50
CA ALA A 291 13.83 -19.54 -6.26
C ALA A 291 13.68 -20.70 -5.27
N ARG A 292 13.15 -21.84 -5.70
CA ARG A 292 13.03 -23.04 -4.87
C ARG A 292 14.38 -23.51 -4.32
N SER A 293 15.40 -23.52 -5.17
CA SER A 293 16.77 -23.89 -4.75
C SER A 293 17.30 -22.99 -3.63
N VAL A 294 17.07 -21.69 -3.71
CA VAL A 294 17.46 -20.75 -2.65
C VAL A 294 16.68 -21.00 -1.38
N MET A 295 15.36 -21.13 -1.46
CA MET A 295 14.48 -21.35 -0.30
C MET A 295 14.82 -22.67 0.41
N LEU A 296 14.98 -23.77 -0.33
CA LEU A 296 15.37 -25.07 0.21
C LEU A 296 16.80 -25.04 0.82
N ASN A 297 17.75 -24.35 0.17
CA ASN A 297 19.09 -24.23 0.70
C ASN A 297 19.12 -23.49 2.04
N VAL A 298 18.39 -22.36 2.13
CA VAL A 298 18.28 -21.60 3.39
C VAL A 298 17.63 -22.47 4.48
N ALA A 299 16.54 -23.16 4.16
CA ALA A 299 15.87 -24.05 5.09
C ALA A 299 16.80 -25.19 5.57
N ASN A 300 17.48 -25.87 4.66
CA ASN A 300 18.36 -26.98 4.99
C ASN A 300 19.54 -26.53 5.87
N LYS A 301 20.10 -25.34 5.62
CA LYS A 301 21.18 -24.77 6.42
C LYS A 301 20.72 -24.31 7.79
N LEU A 302 19.52 -23.74 7.89
CA LEU A 302 18.95 -23.28 9.16
C LEU A 302 18.52 -24.46 10.04
N LEU A 303 17.85 -25.45 9.44
CA LEU A 303 17.16 -26.53 10.13
C LEU A 303 17.99 -27.81 10.28
N GLY A 304 19.14 -27.92 9.63
CA GLY A 304 19.92 -29.15 9.61
C GLY A 304 19.18 -30.31 8.93
N THR A 305 18.53 -30.03 7.81
CA THR A 305 17.69 -30.99 7.08
C THR A 305 18.21 -31.20 5.66
N ASN A 306 17.56 -32.13 4.93
CA ASN A 306 17.87 -32.40 3.52
C ASN A 306 16.55 -32.41 2.71
N LEU A 307 15.78 -31.31 2.82
CA LEU A 307 14.55 -31.11 2.05
C LEU A 307 14.87 -31.07 0.56
N GLY A 308 14.10 -31.78 -0.24
CA GLY A 308 14.28 -31.89 -1.70
C GLY A 308 13.18 -31.19 -2.49
N ASP A 309 13.21 -31.36 -3.81
CA ASP A 309 12.28 -30.72 -4.76
C ASP A 309 10.83 -31.15 -4.59
N ASP A 310 10.56 -32.27 -3.94
CA ASP A 310 9.24 -32.78 -3.59
C ASP A 310 8.60 -32.08 -2.38
N THR A 311 9.35 -31.28 -1.64
CA THR A 311 8.85 -30.48 -0.53
C THR A 311 7.81 -29.47 -1.01
N LEU A 312 6.67 -29.41 -0.33
CA LEU A 312 5.66 -28.39 -0.59
C LEU A 312 6.08 -27.09 0.05
N ILE A 313 6.35 -26.06 -0.75
CA ILE A 313 6.71 -24.73 -0.27
C ILE A 313 5.46 -23.87 -0.28
N ILE A 314 5.08 -23.39 0.89
CA ILE A 314 3.93 -22.49 1.06
C ILE A 314 4.37 -21.19 1.75
N GLY A 315 3.61 -20.12 1.60
CA GLY A 315 3.99 -18.86 2.25
C GLY A 315 2.84 -17.92 2.46
N THR A 316 3.05 -17.02 3.42
CA THR A 316 2.26 -15.82 3.60
C THR A 316 3.18 -14.61 3.60
N SER A 317 2.64 -13.44 3.26
CA SER A 317 3.40 -12.19 3.27
C SER A 317 2.48 -11.00 3.46
N GLY A 318 3.06 -9.86 3.82
CA GLY A 318 2.32 -8.62 4.03
C GLY A 318 2.99 -7.74 5.08
N ARG A 319 2.29 -6.70 5.53
CA ARG A 319 2.72 -5.91 6.69
C ARG A 319 2.59 -6.71 7.97
N TYR A 320 3.39 -6.38 8.97
CA TYR A 320 3.33 -7.06 10.27
C TYR A 320 2.10 -6.59 11.09
N GLU A 321 0.93 -6.84 10.55
CA GLU A 321 -0.35 -6.68 11.24
C GLU A 321 -0.89 -8.07 11.60
N PHE A 322 -0.43 -8.62 12.73
CA PHE A 322 -0.54 -10.02 13.09
C PHE A 322 -1.95 -10.60 12.93
N LYS A 323 -2.97 -9.90 13.43
CA LYS A 323 -4.38 -10.27 13.31
C LYS A 323 -4.98 -9.90 11.96
N ASN A 324 -4.76 -8.66 11.51
CA ASN A 324 -5.37 -8.17 10.28
C ASN A 324 -4.91 -8.94 9.04
N LYS A 325 -3.65 -9.38 9.01
CA LYS A 325 -3.12 -10.21 7.92
C LYS A 325 -3.27 -11.72 8.17
N GLY A 326 -3.94 -12.11 9.25
CA GLY A 326 -4.24 -13.51 9.57
C GLY A 326 -3.02 -14.38 9.78
N ILE A 327 -1.91 -13.79 10.24
CA ILE A 327 -0.68 -14.55 10.50
C ILE A 327 -0.95 -15.63 11.55
N ASP A 328 -1.76 -15.32 12.56
CA ASP A 328 -2.22 -16.25 13.58
C ASP A 328 -3.02 -17.42 12.97
N VAL A 329 -3.93 -17.15 12.05
CA VAL A 329 -4.72 -18.16 11.34
C VAL A 329 -3.83 -19.05 10.49
N PHE A 330 -2.82 -18.46 9.81
CA PHE A 330 -1.85 -19.21 9.04
C PHE A 330 -1.05 -20.18 9.93
N LEU A 331 -0.48 -19.69 11.03
CA LEU A 331 0.31 -20.48 11.97
C LEU A 331 -0.53 -21.60 12.63
N GLU A 332 -1.76 -21.29 13.04
CA GLU A 332 -2.68 -22.30 13.59
C GLU A 332 -3.02 -23.36 12.55
N SER A 333 -3.21 -22.99 11.29
CA SER A 333 -3.46 -23.93 10.21
C SER A 333 -2.27 -24.87 9.98
N LEU A 334 -1.04 -24.36 10.07
CA LEU A 334 0.18 -25.17 10.00
C LEU A 334 0.29 -26.15 11.19
N ASN A 335 -0.05 -25.68 12.40
CA ASN A 335 -0.07 -26.53 13.58
C ASN A 335 -1.09 -27.67 13.45
N ARG A 336 -2.26 -27.40 12.88
CA ARG A 336 -3.25 -28.45 12.57
C ARG A 336 -2.71 -29.43 11.54
N LEU A 337 -2.02 -28.93 10.50
CA LEU A 337 -1.39 -29.75 9.49
C LEU A 337 -0.30 -30.66 10.05
N CYS A 338 0.48 -30.20 11.06
CA CYS A 338 1.46 -31.03 11.77
C CYS A 338 0.85 -32.29 12.38
N ARG A 339 -0.43 -32.22 12.77
CA ARG A 339 -1.15 -33.32 13.44
C ARG A 339 -1.84 -34.27 12.47
N ASP A 340 -1.84 -33.95 11.17
CA ASP A 340 -2.46 -34.81 10.16
C ASP A 340 -1.56 -36.00 9.82
N LYS A 341 -1.99 -37.19 10.29
CA LYS A 341 -1.30 -38.46 10.04
C LYS A 341 -1.26 -38.87 8.57
N ASN A 342 -2.10 -38.28 7.73
CA ASN A 342 -2.14 -38.54 6.29
C ASN A 342 -1.14 -37.66 5.50
N LEU A 343 -0.51 -36.70 6.12
CA LEU A 343 0.48 -35.83 5.49
C LEU A 343 1.72 -36.64 5.09
N LYS A 344 1.91 -36.84 3.79
CA LYS A 344 2.99 -37.69 3.25
C LYS A 344 4.22 -36.86 2.87
N ARG A 345 4.01 -35.61 2.43
CA ARG A 345 5.06 -34.70 1.97
C ARG A 345 5.55 -33.81 3.08
N ASP A 346 6.83 -33.42 3.01
CA ASP A 346 7.34 -32.34 3.84
C ASP A 346 6.75 -31.00 3.38
N VAL A 347 6.39 -30.16 4.32
CA VAL A 347 5.86 -28.81 4.11
C VAL A 347 6.81 -27.81 4.70
N LEU A 348 7.26 -26.86 3.89
CA LEU A 348 8.11 -25.75 4.28
C LEU A 348 7.32 -24.45 4.14
N ALA A 349 6.98 -23.83 5.25
CA ALA A 349 6.20 -22.62 5.28
C ALA A 349 7.08 -21.40 5.53
N PHE A 350 6.88 -20.34 4.74
CA PHE A 350 7.54 -19.05 4.92
C PHE A 350 6.57 -17.99 5.39
N VAL A 351 6.95 -17.28 6.46
CA VAL A 351 6.26 -16.07 6.94
C VAL A 351 7.15 -14.88 6.55
N ASN A 352 6.84 -14.24 5.41
CA ASN A 352 7.62 -13.14 4.85
C ASN A 352 6.99 -11.81 5.27
N VAL A 353 7.25 -11.39 6.48
CA VAL A 353 6.60 -10.23 7.10
C VAL A 353 7.66 -9.34 7.74
N PRO A 354 7.93 -8.12 7.21
CA PRO A 354 8.93 -7.23 7.76
C PRO A 354 8.58 -6.83 9.19
N GLY A 355 9.40 -7.24 10.14
CA GLY A 355 9.29 -6.88 11.56
C GLY A 355 10.28 -5.79 11.96
N TRP A 356 10.43 -5.59 13.26
CA TRP A 356 11.50 -4.73 13.80
C TRP A 356 12.83 -5.51 13.77
N VAL A 357 13.39 -5.58 12.57
CA VAL A 357 14.49 -6.44 12.21
C VAL A 357 15.85 -5.78 12.49
N GLY A 358 16.77 -6.59 13.04
CA GLY A 358 18.19 -6.30 13.14
C GLY A 358 18.98 -6.90 11.97
N ASP A 359 20.20 -7.36 12.26
CA ASP A 359 21.12 -7.89 11.25
C ASP A 359 20.74 -9.31 10.79
N PRO A 360 21.11 -9.69 9.54
CA PRO A 360 21.04 -11.08 9.12
C PRO A 360 21.93 -11.97 9.98
N ARG A 361 21.50 -13.18 10.25
CA ARG A 361 22.19 -14.11 11.14
C ARG A 361 23.55 -14.53 10.58
N GLU A 362 24.63 -14.19 11.28
CA GLU A 362 25.99 -14.54 10.88
C GLU A 362 26.23 -16.06 10.88
N ASP A 363 25.67 -16.79 11.83
CA ASP A 363 25.76 -18.26 11.91
C ASP A 363 25.11 -18.94 10.71
N LEU A 364 23.94 -18.45 10.27
CA LEU A 364 23.29 -18.91 9.06
C LEU A 364 24.08 -18.52 7.80
N GLN A 365 24.60 -17.31 7.74
CA GLN A 365 25.46 -16.87 6.63
C GLN A 365 26.72 -17.75 6.51
N ALA A 366 27.33 -18.12 7.63
CA ALA A 366 28.47 -19.03 7.66
C ALA A 366 28.10 -20.40 7.08
N ARG A 367 26.95 -20.96 7.49
CA ARG A 367 26.49 -22.23 6.93
C ARG A 367 26.15 -22.13 5.43
N LEU A 368 25.58 -21.02 4.98
CA LEU A 368 25.26 -20.79 3.57
C LEU A 368 26.50 -20.70 2.68
N LYS A 369 27.62 -20.19 3.21
CA LYS A 369 28.94 -20.16 2.51
C LYS A 369 29.60 -21.51 2.49
N SER A 370 29.35 -22.41 3.45
CA SER A 370 29.91 -23.75 3.50
C SER A 370 29.24 -24.69 2.50
N LYS A 371 30.03 -25.60 1.93
CA LYS A 371 29.51 -26.73 1.12
C LYS A 371 29.04 -27.92 1.96
N ASP A 372 29.29 -27.88 3.27
CA ASP A 372 28.97 -28.97 4.17
C ASP A 372 27.46 -29.15 4.32
N LYS A 373 27.04 -30.37 4.56
CA LYS A 373 25.68 -30.68 5.02
C LYS A 373 25.66 -30.61 6.54
N PHE A 374 24.54 -30.13 7.07
CA PHE A 374 24.30 -30.05 8.51
C PHE A 374 23.13 -30.95 8.85
N ASP A 375 23.21 -31.66 9.97
CA ASP A 375 22.19 -32.58 10.50
C ASP A 375 21.56 -32.06 11.79
N THR A 376 21.99 -30.89 12.25
CA THR A 376 21.48 -30.25 13.45
C THR A 376 20.98 -28.83 13.12
N PRO A 377 19.83 -28.40 13.67
CA PRO A 377 19.34 -27.06 13.49
C PRO A 377 20.27 -26.04 14.18
N LEU A 378 20.20 -24.80 13.71
CA LEU A 378 20.77 -23.67 14.45
C LEU A 378 19.90 -23.38 15.70
N GLU A 379 20.48 -22.70 16.67
CA GLU A 379 19.71 -22.15 17.78
C GLU A 379 18.61 -21.21 17.24
N VAL A 380 17.42 -21.24 17.85
CA VAL A 380 16.22 -20.55 17.32
C VAL A 380 15.97 -20.85 15.83
N PRO A 381 15.54 -22.07 15.49
CA PRO A 381 15.49 -22.56 14.11
C PRO A 381 14.28 -22.03 13.31
N PHE A 382 13.83 -20.83 13.63
CA PHE A 382 12.63 -20.24 13.01
C PHE A 382 12.93 -18.99 12.19
N ILE A 383 14.04 -18.28 12.46
CA ILE A 383 14.26 -16.95 11.91
C ILE A 383 15.53 -16.87 11.05
N THR A 384 15.47 -15.99 10.06
CA THR A 384 16.60 -15.69 9.17
C THR A 384 17.42 -14.49 9.62
N HIS A 385 16.81 -13.57 10.36
CA HIS A 385 17.43 -12.33 10.84
C HIS A 385 17.10 -12.16 12.32
N TRP A 386 18.00 -11.58 13.09
CA TRP A 386 17.72 -11.23 14.47
C TRP A 386 16.68 -10.11 14.55
N LEU A 387 15.80 -10.17 15.54
CA LEU A 387 14.88 -9.09 15.85
C LEU A 387 15.49 -8.23 16.96
N HIS A 388 15.21 -6.93 16.97
CA HIS A 388 15.58 -6.06 18.08
C HIS A 388 14.90 -6.48 19.39
N ASN A 389 13.73 -7.11 19.30
CA ASN A 389 13.07 -7.72 20.46
C ASN A 389 12.77 -9.20 20.18
N MET A 390 13.65 -10.07 20.65
CA MET A 390 13.51 -11.53 20.53
C MET A 390 12.60 -12.15 21.58
N THR A 391 12.27 -11.42 22.64
CA THR A 391 11.50 -11.95 23.78
C THR A 391 10.00 -11.74 23.66
N HIS A 392 9.58 -10.82 22.80
CA HIS A 392 8.17 -10.45 22.64
C HIS A 392 7.85 -10.18 21.16
N ASP A 393 7.97 -11.22 20.34
CA ASP A 393 7.55 -11.18 18.94
C ASP A 393 6.35 -12.09 18.73
N GLN A 394 5.27 -11.57 18.15
CA GLN A 394 4.00 -12.27 18.03
C GLN A 394 4.09 -13.59 17.23
N VAL A 395 4.94 -13.64 16.21
CA VAL A 395 5.17 -14.86 15.40
C VAL A 395 5.90 -15.90 16.22
N LEU A 396 7.02 -15.51 16.88
CA LEU A 396 7.82 -16.43 17.70
C LEU A 396 7.05 -16.91 18.94
N ASP A 397 6.31 -16.01 19.59
CA ASP A 397 5.47 -16.35 20.76
C ASP A 397 4.37 -17.34 20.37
N MET A 398 3.74 -17.15 19.20
CA MET A 398 2.72 -18.07 18.71
C MET A 398 3.30 -19.44 18.33
N LEU A 399 4.44 -19.50 17.67
CA LEU A 399 5.13 -20.77 17.36
C LEU A 399 5.45 -21.55 18.63
N LYS A 400 5.94 -20.85 19.66
CA LYS A 400 6.20 -21.42 20.98
C LYS A 400 4.92 -21.89 21.67
N TYR A 401 3.86 -21.09 21.65
CA TYR A 401 2.55 -21.42 22.21
C TYR A 401 1.96 -22.67 21.54
N LEU A 402 2.09 -22.80 20.23
CA LEU A 402 1.62 -23.95 19.45
C LEU A 402 2.51 -25.20 19.63
N GLY A 403 3.66 -25.08 20.29
CA GLY A 403 4.60 -26.17 20.48
C GLY A 403 5.31 -26.61 19.21
N MET A 404 5.40 -25.73 18.21
CA MET A 404 6.15 -26.01 16.98
C MET A 404 7.66 -25.92 17.27
N SER A 405 8.43 -26.88 16.79
CA SER A 405 9.86 -27.03 17.14
C SER A 405 10.80 -26.92 15.96
N ASN A 406 10.31 -27.10 14.74
CA ASN A 406 11.14 -27.29 13.53
C ASN A 406 12.16 -28.42 13.67
N HIS A 407 11.83 -29.44 14.46
CA HIS A 407 12.71 -30.62 14.56
C HIS A 407 12.90 -31.25 13.18
N PRO A 408 14.08 -31.81 12.86
CA PRO A 408 14.33 -32.41 11.54
C PRO A 408 13.30 -33.42 11.07
N GLU A 409 12.67 -34.16 12.00
CA GLU A 409 11.63 -35.16 11.71
C GLU A 409 10.22 -34.58 11.55
N ASP A 410 10.00 -33.33 11.92
CA ASP A 410 8.68 -32.70 11.75
C ASP A 410 8.34 -32.59 10.26
N LYS A 411 7.10 -32.93 9.90
CA LYS A 411 6.64 -32.84 8.51
C LYS A 411 6.36 -31.40 8.08
N VAL A 412 6.05 -30.52 9.01
CA VAL A 412 5.78 -29.10 8.74
C VAL A 412 6.81 -28.25 9.45
N LYS A 413 7.48 -27.42 8.69
CA LYS A 413 8.52 -26.50 9.17
C LYS A 413 8.16 -25.08 8.82
N VAL A 414 8.45 -24.14 9.72
CA VAL A 414 8.14 -22.71 9.55
C VAL A 414 9.41 -21.89 9.60
N ILE A 415 9.59 -21.02 8.62
CA ILE A 415 10.68 -20.03 8.60
C ILE A 415 10.08 -18.64 8.57
N PHE A 416 10.39 -17.86 9.58
CA PHE A 416 10.06 -16.44 9.65
C PHE A 416 11.18 -15.61 9.03
N VAL A 417 10.83 -14.80 8.02
CA VAL A 417 11.72 -13.89 7.31
C VAL A 417 11.28 -12.46 7.65
N PRO A 418 11.82 -11.86 8.72
CA PRO A 418 11.34 -10.59 9.25
C PRO A 418 11.92 -9.35 8.53
N CYS A 419 12.37 -9.48 7.30
CA CYS A 419 12.98 -8.39 6.55
C CYS A 419 12.27 -8.12 5.22
N TYR A 420 12.52 -6.94 4.65
CA TYR A 420 12.13 -6.65 3.28
C TYR A 420 12.96 -7.46 2.28
N LEU A 421 12.29 -8.15 1.38
CA LEU A 421 12.88 -8.94 0.32
C LEU A 421 13.16 -8.06 -0.91
N ASN A 422 14.30 -7.41 -0.90
CA ASN A 422 14.73 -6.43 -1.91
C ASN A 422 15.97 -6.90 -2.73
N GLY A 423 16.29 -8.18 -2.65
CA GLY A 423 17.44 -8.79 -3.32
C GLY A 423 18.79 -8.63 -2.59
N ARG A 424 18.83 -7.95 -1.44
CA ARG A 424 20.06 -7.64 -0.68
C ARG A 424 19.89 -7.85 0.83
N ASP A 425 19.01 -8.77 1.22
CA ASP A 425 18.68 -9.04 2.62
C ASP A 425 19.80 -9.80 3.39
N GLY A 426 20.81 -10.28 2.71
CA GLY A 426 21.96 -10.97 3.33
C GLY A 426 21.76 -12.48 3.54
N ILE A 427 20.56 -13.02 3.34
CA ILE A 427 20.24 -14.46 3.50
C ILE A 427 19.66 -15.04 2.20
N LEU A 428 18.47 -14.60 1.78
CA LEU A 428 17.82 -15.09 0.56
C LEU A 428 18.34 -14.37 -0.68
N ASN A 429 18.64 -13.11 -0.59
CA ASN A 429 19.19 -12.25 -1.65
C ASN A 429 18.40 -12.36 -2.96
N LYS A 430 17.06 -12.35 -2.84
CA LYS A 430 16.10 -12.39 -3.93
C LYS A 430 14.98 -11.39 -3.67
N ASP A 431 14.49 -10.80 -4.75
CA ASP A 431 13.30 -9.99 -4.66
C ASP A 431 12.07 -10.84 -4.30
N TYR A 432 11.12 -10.20 -3.63
CA TYR A 432 9.89 -10.84 -3.17
C TYR A 432 9.17 -11.63 -4.28
N TYR A 433 8.96 -11.01 -5.44
CA TYR A 433 8.26 -11.66 -6.54
C TYR A 433 9.05 -12.84 -7.14
N ASP A 434 10.38 -12.79 -7.14
CA ASP A 434 11.21 -13.91 -7.57
C ASP A 434 11.06 -15.11 -6.59
N LEU A 435 10.98 -14.86 -5.28
CA LEU A 435 10.75 -15.90 -4.27
C LEU A 435 9.31 -16.45 -4.34
N LEU A 436 8.33 -15.59 -4.60
CA LEU A 436 6.93 -15.99 -4.74
C LEU A 436 6.76 -17.06 -5.84
N LEU A 437 7.50 -16.95 -6.95
CA LEU A 437 7.51 -17.95 -8.01
C LEU A 437 7.97 -19.33 -7.52
N GLY A 438 8.77 -19.40 -6.46
CA GLY A 438 9.26 -20.65 -5.86
C GLY A 438 8.23 -21.38 -5.02
N GLN A 439 7.18 -20.73 -4.57
CA GLN A 439 6.12 -21.32 -3.75
C GLN A 439 5.18 -22.17 -4.59
N ASP A 440 4.59 -23.18 -3.96
CA ASP A 440 3.53 -24.00 -4.52
C ASP A 440 2.15 -23.42 -4.19
N LEU A 441 2.05 -22.73 -3.04
CA LEU A 441 0.82 -22.12 -2.57
C LEU A 441 1.15 -20.87 -1.76
N SER A 442 0.48 -19.77 -2.07
CA SER A 442 0.46 -18.57 -1.23
C SER A 442 -0.88 -18.48 -0.50
N VAL A 443 -0.84 -18.20 0.80
CA VAL A 443 -2.02 -18.18 1.68
C VAL A 443 -2.09 -16.82 2.38
N TYR A 444 -3.16 -16.09 2.15
CA TYR A 444 -3.39 -14.76 2.72
C TYR A 444 -4.71 -14.75 3.51
N PRO A 445 -4.75 -15.29 4.74
CA PRO A 445 -5.98 -15.44 5.50
C PRO A 445 -6.34 -14.15 6.25
N SER A 446 -6.26 -13.02 5.54
CA SER A 446 -6.47 -11.70 6.13
C SER A 446 -7.87 -11.57 6.71
N TYR A 447 -7.96 -11.02 7.92
CA TYR A 447 -9.22 -10.57 8.50
C TYR A 447 -9.62 -9.20 7.91
N TYR A 448 -8.66 -8.29 7.79
CA TYR A 448 -8.85 -6.98 7.22
C TYR A 448 -8.02 -6.83 5.93
N GLU A 449 -8.70 -6.87 4.80
CA GLU A 449 -8.09 -6.72 3.48
C GLU A 449 -9.09 -6.01 2.55
N PRO A 450 -8.98 -4.70 2.40
CA PRO A 450 -9.89 -3.90 1.57
C PRO A 450 -9.87 -4.31 0.10
N TRP A 451 -8.69 -4.72 -0.37
CA TRP A 451 -8.46 -5.28 -1.70
C TRP A 451 -7.28 -6.26 -1.64
N GLY A 452 -7.50 -7.53 -1.96
CA GLY A 452 -6.51 -8.60 -1.95
C GLY A 452 -6.14 -9.11 -3.32
#